data_c19b63445514c44e31c716161a0c0fc6
#
_entry.id   c19b63445514c44e31c716161a0c0fc6
#
_cell.length_a   1.000
_cell.length_b   1.000
_cell.length_c   1.000
_cell.angle_alpha   90.00
_cell.angle_beta   90.00
_cell.angle_gamma   90.00
#
_symmetry.space_group_name_H-M   'P 1'
#
loop_
_entity.id
_entity.type
_entity.pdbx_description
1 polymer ?
#
loop_
_entity_poly.entity_id
_entity_poly.type
_entity_poly.pdbx_seq_one_letter_code
_entity_poly.pdbx_strand_id
1 'polypeptide(L)' 'DTYVLQQDMRIRLPKAILANLGAEKGVSKFDVFLDTKNKELILRLNKDTEEK' A
#
# COMPACT_ATOMS: atom_id res chain seq x y z
N ASP A 1 -9.70 -9.24 4.68
CA ASP A 1 -8.70 -9.62 5.68
C ASP A 1 -8.38 -8.45 6.58
N THR A 2 -7.97 -8.79 7.78
CA THR A 2 -7.66 -7.79 8.79
C THR A 2 -6.21 -7.93 9.23
N TYR A 3 -5.53 -6.79 9.32
CA TYR A 3 -4.12 -6.80 9.73
C TYR A 3 -3.92 -5.85 10.88
N VAL A 4 -3.03 -6.20 11.77
CA VAL A 4 -2.77 -5.44 12.98
C VAL A 4 -1.71 -4.40 12.73
N LEU A 5 -1.94 -3.18 13.22
CA LEU A 5 -0.91 -2.15 13.21
C LEU A 5 0.15 -2.53 14.24
N GLN A 6 1.39 -2.65 13.79
CA GLN A 6 2.48 -3.07 14.66
C GLN A 6 2.95 -1.91 15.52
N GLN A 7 3.68 -2.25 16.59
CA GLN A 7 4.11 -1.24 17.54
C GLN A 7 5.02 -0.19 16.94
N ASP A 8 5.74 -0.55 15.89
CA ASP A 8 6.61 0.39 15.19
C ASP A 8 5.88 1.16 14.09
N MET A 9 4.54 1.14 14.14
CA MET A 9 3.70 1.88 13.20
C MET A 9 3.72 1.33 11.80
N ARG A 10 3.96 0.04 11.67
CA ARG A 10 4.00 -0.60 10.37
C ARG A 10 2.86 -1.58 10.21
N ILE A 11 2.45 -1.75 8.98
CA ILE A 11 1.50 -2.76 8.60
C ILE A 11 2.13 -3.57 7.48
N ARG A 12 2.01 -4.89 7.60
CA ARG A 12 2.61 -5.77 6.61
C ARG A 12 1.59 -6.08 5.53
N LEU A 13 1.98 -5.84 4.29
CA LEU A 13 1.10 -6.14 3.16
C LEU A 13 1.35 -7.54 2.67
N PRO A 14 0.27 -8.33 2.48
CA PRO A 14 0.42 -9.71 2.02
C PRO A 14 0.93 -9.77 0.59
N LYS A 15 1.68 -10.82 0.30
CA LYS A 15 2.21 -11.02 -1.03
C LYS A 15 1.11 -11.14 -2.08
N ALA A 16 -0.01 -11.78 -1.72
CA ALA A 16 -1.09 -11.97 -2.67
C ALA A 16 -1.67 -10.64 -3.13
N ILE A 17 -1.82 -9.70 -2.20
CA ILE A 17 -2.34 -8.39 -2.55
C ILE A 17 -1.38 -7.66 -3.47
N LEU A 18 -0.10 -7.73 -3.15
CA LEU A 18 0.91 -7.06 -3.97
C LEU A 18 0.98 -7.66 -5.36
N ALA A 19 0.85 -8.97 -5.45
CA ALA A 19 0.87 -9.64 -6.75
C ALA A 19 -0.30 -9.21 -7.61
N ASN A 20 -1.47 -9.08 -7.01
CA ASN A 20 -2.65 -8.66 -7.76
C ASN A 20 -2.52 -7.23 -8.27
N LEU A 21 -1.80 -6.40 -7.56
CA LEU A 21 -1.56 -5.02 -7.99
C LEU A 21 -0.45 -4.91 -8.99
N GLY A 22 0.37 -5.94 -9.13
CA GLY A 22 1.54 -5.86 -9.96
C GLY A 22 2.67 -5.09 -9.31
N ALA A 23 2.65 -5.01 -7.99
CA ALA A 23 3.67 -4.26 -7.25
C ALA A 23 4.92 -5.10 -7.05
N GLU A 24 6.07 -4.44 -7.09
CA GLU A 24 7.36 -5.11 -6.93
C GLU A 24 8.09 -4.58 -5.71
N LYS A 25 8.56 -5.51 -4.91
CA LYS A 25 9.28 -5.20 -3.70
C LYS A 25 10.53 -4.39 -4.01
N GLY A 26 10.71 -3.29 -3.28
CA GLY A 26 11.90 -2.47 -3.43
C GLY A 26 11.87 -1.52 -4.61
N VAL A 27 10.86 -1.60 -5.46
CA VAL A 27 10.77 -0.79 -6.66
C VAL A 27 9.51 0.04 -6.68
N SER A 28 8.38 -0.59 -6.43
CA SER A 28 7.08 0.09 -6.54
C SER A 28 6.88 1.09 -5.41
N LYS A 29 6.14 2.14 -5.72
CA LYS A 29 5.81 3.17 -4.76
C LYS A 29 4.31 3.30 -4.65
N PHE A 30 3.85 3.77 -3.51
CA PHE A 30 2.43 3.97 -3.28
C PHE A 30 2.16 5.40 -2.88
N ASP A 31 1.08 5.93 -3.38
CA ASP A 31 0.55 7.20 -2.91
C ASP A 31 -0.43 6.93 -1.79
N VAL A 32 -0.33 7.72 -0.75
CA VAL A 32 -1.12 7.51 0.45
C VAL A 32 -2.16 8.61 0.57
N PHE A 33 -3.42 8.21 0.72
CA PHE A 33 -4.52 9.15 0.88
C PHE A 33 -5.24 8.86 2.18
N LEU A 34 -5.60 9.92 2.86
CA LEU A 34 -6.29 9.80 4.15
C LEU A 34 -7.69 10.39 4.04
N ASP A 35 -8.67 9.59 4.41
CA ASP A 35 -10.04 10.04 4.51
C ASP A 35 -10.41 10.07 5.99
N THR A 36 -10.31 11.24 6.59
CA THR A 36 -10.54 11.37 8.03
C THR A 36 -12.01 11.21 8.39
N LYS A 37 -12.88 11.54 7.48
CA LYS A 37 -14.31 11.46 7.75
C LYS A 37 -14.75 10.01 7.93
N ASN A 38 -14.29 9.13 7.06
CA ASN A 38 -14.62 7.72 7.11
C ASN A 38 -13.57 6.88 7.78
N LYS A 39 -12.49 7.51 8.23
CA LYS A 39 -11.39 6.82 8.91
C LYS A 39 -10.79 5.73 8.04
N GLU A 40 -10.51 6.09 6.82
CA GLU A 40 -9.95 5.18 5.83
C GLU A 40 -8.60 5.64 5.36
N LEU A 41 -7.74 4.67 5.13
CA LEU A 41 -6.44 4.90 4.54
C LEU A 41 -6.42 4.22 3.20
N ILE A 42 -6.08 4.98 2.15
CA ILE A 42 -6.09 4.46 0.80
C ILE A 42 -4.67 4.47 0.26
N LEU A 43 -4.23 3.32 -0.21
CA LEU A 43 -2.94 3.18 -0.87
C LEU A 43 -3.18 2.93 -2.35
N ARG A 44 -2.59 3.76 -3.17
CA ARG A 44 -2.75 3.63 -4.61
C ARG A 44 -1.38 3.43 -5.24
N LEU A 45 -1.27 2.41 -6.07
CA LEU A 45 0.01 2.13 -6.73
C LEU A 45 0.39 3.30 -7.62
N ASN A 46 1.60 3.81 -7.41
CA ASN A 46 2.12 4.92 -8.19
C ASN A 46 2.69 4.39 -9.49
N LYS A 47 2.10 4.78 -10.58
CA LYS A 47 2.49 4.24 -11.88
C LYS A 47 3.54 5.06 -12.59
N ASP A 48 3.96 6.15 -11.99
CA ASP A 48 4.98 6.96 -12.61
C ASP A 48 6.29 6.22 -12.77
N THR A 49 6.57 5.32 -11.85
CA THR A 49 7.81 4.55 -11.90
C THR A 49 7.84 3.59 -13.08
N GLU A 50 6.72 3.35 -13.69
CA GLU A 50 6.64 2.42 -14.82
C GLU A 50 6.85 3.11 -16.14
N GLU A 51 6.93 4.41 -16.10
CA GLU A 51 7.14 5.18 -17.32
C GLU A 51 8.49 4.94 -17.93
N LYS A 52 9.39 4.44 -17.14
CA LYS A 52 10.72 4.21 -17.62
C LYS A 52 10.85 2.86 -18.21
#